data_37b39ba16126e05125492a9a070fc01a
#
_entry.id   37b39ba16126e05125492a9a070fc01a
#
_cell.length_a   1.000
_cell.length_b   1.000
_cell.length_c   1.000
_cell.angle_alpha   90.00
_cell.angle_beta   90.00
_cell.angle_gamma   90.00
#
_symmetry.space_group_name_H-M   'P 1'
#
loop_
_entity.id
_entity.type
_entity.pdbx_description
1 polymer ?
#
loop_
_entity_poly.entity_id
_entity_poly.type
_entity_poly.pdbx_seq_one_letter_code
_entity_poly.pdbx_strand_id
1 'polypeptide(L)'
;MIFETPLCELAFKYGTDKCPQHKRHTYTIYYYNLLNSRKGLIKKVLEIGIDKGASLFMWRDFFPNAKIYGAEYRKDLLINQPRIESFLCDQRRKSHLKDLIAHIGPDIDIVIDDASHHPHDQVFTCLSLMPLLNKKVIYVIEDVADPSIVNRLEKYDVEMPPLEQPRRNRYDNRLVVVKHKFIA
;
A
#
# COMPACT_ATOMS: atom_id res chain seq x y z
N MET A 1 3.69 3.22 26.65
CA MET A 1 4.39 2.67 25.46
C MET A 1 4.92 3.84 24.67
N ILE A 2 6.14 3.76 24.15
CA ILE A 2 6.75 4.82 23.32
C ILE A 2 6.59 4.36 21.86
N PHE A 3 6.14 5.26 20.99
CA PHE A 3 6.01 5.03 19.55
C PHE A 3 7.07 5.82 18.81
N GLU A 4 7.69 5.22 17.80
CA GLU A 4 8.72 5.84 16.98
C GLU A 4 8.16 6.99 16.14
N THR A 5 6.90 6.85 15.70
CA THR A 5 6.20 7.89 14.92
C THR A 5 4.70 7.93 15.26
N PRO A 6 4.01 9.05 14.99
CA PRO A 6 2.56 9.13 15.08
C PRO A 6 1.83 8.08 14.23
N LEU A 7 2.41 7.64 13.11
CA LEU A 7 1.82 6.57 12.29
C LEU A 7 1.93 5.20 12.96
N CYS A 8 2.99 4.95 13.75
CA CYS A 8 3.09 3.75 14.58
C CYS A 8 1.98 3.72 15.66
N GLU A 9 1.67 4.86 16.26
CA GLU A 9 0.59 4.97 17.23
C GLU A 9 -0.78 4.67 16.61
N LEU A 10 -1.06 5.21 15.41
CA LEU A 10 -2.29 4.91 14.66
C LEU A 10 -2.37 3.44 14.28
N ALA A 11 -1.28 2.86 13.79
CA ALA A 11 -1.22 1.44 13.44
C ALA A 11 -1.51 0.53 14.64
N PHE A 12 -0.93 0.87 15.79
CA PHE A 12 -1.19 0.15 17.02
C PHE A 12 -2.64 0.30 17.49
N LYS A 13 -3.19 1.52 17.44
CA LYS A 13 -4.60 1.83 17.79
C LYS A 13 -5.58 0.97 17.00
N TYR A 14 -5.35 0.80 15.70
CA TYR A 14 -6.25 0.05 14.81
C TYR A 14 -5.92 -1.44 14.69
N GLY A 15 -4.78 -1.88 15.24
CA GLY A 15 -4.41 -3.30 15.27
C GLY A 15 -3.82 -3.83 13.96
N THR A 16 -3.34 -2.94 13.05
CA THR A 16 -2.61 -3.39 11.87
C THR A 16 -1.19 -3.80 12.24
N ASP A 17 -0.68 -4.84 11.59
CA ASP A 17 0.64 -5.41 11.87
C ASP A 17 1.83 -4.65 11.26
N LYS A 18 1.55 -3.51 10.60
CA LYS A 18 2.53 -2.67 9.91
C LYS A 18 3.49 -1.91 10.83
N CYS A 19 3.29 -1.97 12.17
CA CYS A 19 4.12 -1.25 13.14
C CYS A 19 4.98 -2.17 14.02
N PRO A 20 6.15 -1.67 14.50
CA PRO A 20 7.07 -2.44 15.35
C PRO A 20 6.45 -2.99 16.62
N GLN A 21 5.45 -2.29 17.18
CA GLN A 21 4.79 -2.67 18.43
C GLN A 21 4.06 -4.01 18.32
N HIS A 22 3.56 -4.37 17.15
CA HIS A 22 2.97 -5.68 16.89
C HIS A 22 4.02 -6.77 16.57
N LYS A 23 5.32 -6.40 16.55
CA LYS A 23 6.46 -7.31 16.35
C LYS A 23 6.41 -8.09 15.03
N ARG A 24 5.72 -7.57 14.03
CA ARG A 24 5.61 -8.16 12.70
C ARG A 24 6.41 -7.36 11.68
N HIS A 25 5.97 -6.14 11.37
CA HIS A 25 6.60 -5.29 10.36
C HIS A 25 7.03 -3.93 10.93
N THR A 26 7.88 -3.22 10.21
CA THR A 26 8.39 -1.90 10.59
C THR A 26 8.03 -0.83 9.55
N TYR A 27 7.00 -1.09 8.75
CA TYR A 27 6.62 -0.28 7.60
C TYR A 27 6.21 1.14 7.95
N THR A 28 5.53 1.33 9.09
CA THR A 28 5.02 2.63 9.52
C THR A 28 6.11 3.67 9.72
N ILE A 29 7.32 3.29 10.12
CA ILE A 29 8.46 4.21 10.24
C ILE A 29 8.84 4.72 8.85
N TYR A 30 8.97 3.82 7.86
CA TYR A 30 9.29 4.18 6.50
C TYR A 30 8.19 5.05 5.88
N TYR A 31 6.94 4.64 5.98
CA TYR A 31 5.79 5.41 5.47
C TYR A 31 5.71 6.80 6.08
N TYR A 32 5.94 6.93 7.37
CA TYR A 32 5.95 8.23 8.03
C TYR A 32 7.03 9.13 7.42
N ASN A 33 8.26 8.65 7.29
CA ASN A 33 9.36 9.42 6.71
C ASN A 33 9.08 9.81 5.24
N LEU A 34 8.50 8.91 4.46
CA LEU A 34 8.18 9.14 3.05
C LEU A 34 7.03 10.16 2.86
N LEU A 35 6.02 10.16 3.74
CA LEU A 35 4.71 10.77 3.45
C LEU A 35 4.31 11.90 4.38
N ASN A 36 4.90 12.01 5.59
CA ASN A 36 4.43 12.98 6.61
C ASN A 36 4.51 14.43 6.14
N SER A 37 5.57 14.83 5.43
CA SER A 37 5.73 16.21 4.93
C SER A 37 4.66 16.61 3.91
N ARG A 38 4.05 15.65 3.24
CA ARG A 38 3.05 15.84 2.18
C ARG A 38 1.66 15.27 2.51
N LYS A 39 1.43 14.76 3.71
CA LYS A 39 0.18 14.08 4.10
C LYS A 39 -1.08 14.92 3.89
N GLY A 40 -0.99 16.23 4.04
CA GLY A 40 -2.11 17.16 3.79
C GLY A 40 -2.42 17.36 2.30
N LEU A 41 -1.51 17.01 1.40
CA LEU A 41 -1.67 17.11 -0.05
C LEU A 41 -2.27 15.83 -0.67
N ILE A 42 -2.13 14.70 0.01
CA ILE A 42 -2.66 13.40 -0.45
C ILE A 42 -4.20 13.45 -0.46
N LYS A 43 -4.78 13.08 -1.60
CA LYS A 43 -6.24 13.10 -1.82
C LYS A 43 -6.85 11.72 -2.04
N LYS A 44 -6.09 10.79 -2.63
CA LYS A 44 -6.56 9.43 -2.91
C LYS A 44 -5.49 8.40 -2.56
N VAL A 45 -5.88 7.43 -1.72
CA VAL A 45 -5.08 6.26 -1.37
C VAL A 45 -5.85 5.02 -1.77
N LEU A 46 -5.20 4.06 -2.43
CA LEU A 46 -5.75 2.75 -2.75
C LEU A 46 -4.93 1.68 -2.05
N GLU A 47 -5.57 0.81 -1.28
CA GLU A 47 -4.96 -0.40 -0.72
C GLU A 47 -5.60 -1.65 -1.34
N ILE A 48 -4.76 -2.57 -1.81
CA ILE A 48 -5.15 -3.85 -2.39
C ILE A 48 -4.84 -4.93 -1.36
N GLY A 49 -5.88 -5.67 -0.93
CA GLY A 49 -5.83 -6.52 0.24
C GLY A 49 -6.12 -5.69 1.50
N ILE A 50 -7.32 -5.81 2.04
CA ILE A 50 -7.73 -4.98 3.19
C ILE A 50 -8.00 -5.79 4.46
N ASP A 51 -8.12 -7.11 4.34
CA ASP A 51 -8.52 -7.98 5.44
C ASP A 51 -9.70 -7.36 6.24
N LYS A 52 -9.54 -7.14 7.53
CA LYS A 52 -10.55 -6.51 8.40
C LYS A 52 -10.51 -4.97 8.38
N GLY A 53 -9.72 -4.37 7.51
CA GLY A 53 -9.67 -2.93 7.27
C GLY A 53 -8.89 -2.10 8.30
N ALA A 54 -8.11 -2.74 9.17
CA ALA A 54 -7.34 -2.04 10.20
C ALA A 54 -6.43 -0.95 9.60
N SER A 55 -5.76 -1.27 8.50
CA SER A 55 -4.90 -0.33 7.76
C SER A 55 -5.69 0.80 7.10
N LEU A 56 -6.90 0.54 6.58
CA LEU A 56 -7.73 1.59 5.98
C LEU A 56 -8.10 2.68 7.00
N PHE A 57 -8.41 2.29 8.24
CA PHE A 57 -8.68 3.25 9.31
C PHE A 57 -7.43 4.03 9.70
N MET A 58 -6.26 3.36 9.75
CA MET A 58 -4.97 4.00 9.98
C MET A 58 -4.69 5.05 8.91
N TRP A 59 -4.84 4.71 7.63
CA TRP A 59 -4.61 5.64 6.50
C TRP A 59 -5.57 6.80 6.52
N ARG A 60 -6.85 6.56 6.80
CA ARG A 60 -7.87 7.60 6.90
C ARG A 60 -7.50 8.66 7.95
N ASP A 61 -7.02 8.23 9.11
CA ASP A 61 -6.68 9.15 10.20
C ASP A 61 -5.32 9.82 9.95
N PHE A 62 -4.39 9.13 9.26
CA PHE A 62 -3.09 9.71 8.90
C PHE A 62 -3.19 10.75 7.78
N PHE A 63 -4.05 10.53 6.78
CA PHE A 63 -4.26 11.43 5.65
C PHE A 63 -5.57 12.23 5.82
N PRO A 64 -5.54 13.42 6.42
CA PRO A 64 -6.74 14.13 6.83
C PRO A 64 -7.66 14.52 5.65
N ASN A 65 -7.08 14.70 4.47
CA ASN A 65 -7.78 15.18 3.27
C ASN A 65 -8.01 14.06 2.23
N ALA A 66 -7.62 12.83 2.51
CA ALA A 66 -7.72 11.74 1.56
C ALA A 66 -9.04 10.96 1.67
N LYS A 67 -9.53 10.49 0.52
CA LYS A 67 -10.43 9.36 0.41
C LYS A 67 -9.61 8.09 0.28
N ILE A 68 -9.93 7.09 1.07
CA ILE A 68 -9.24 5.80 1.15
C ILE A 68 -10.09 4.78 0.40
N TYR A 69 -9.49 4.12 -0.55
CA TYR A 69 -10.11 3.06 -1.32
C TYR A 69 -9.49 1.73 -0.96
N GLY A 70 -10.32 0.70 -0.80
CA GLY A 70 -9.88 -0.66 -0.58
C GLY A 70 -10.30 -1.57 -1.72
N ALA A 71 -9.43 -2.50 -2.10
CA ALA A 71 -9.74 -3.55 -3.04
C ALA A 71 -9.60 -4.92 -2.35
N GLU A 72 -10.65 -5.74 -2.38
CA GLU A 72 -10.68 -7.02 -1.65
C GLU A 72 -11.40 -8.08 -2.50
N TYR A 73 -10.86 -9.30 -2.53
CA TYR A 73 -11.49 -10.39 -3.29
C TYR A 73 -12.60 -11.11 -2.50
N ARG A 74 -12.65 -10.91 -1.19
CA ARG A 74 -13.69 -11.44 -0.28
C ARG A 74 -14.77 -10.41 -0.04
N LYS A 75 -15.99 -10.71 -0.50
CA LYS A 75 -17.14 -9.80 -0.39
C LYS A 75 -17.53 -9.49 1.06
N ASP A 76 -17.35 -10.45 1.96
CA ASP A 76 -17.67 -10.34 3.39
C ASP A 76 -16.74 -9.39 4.17
N LEU A 77 -15.61 -9.00 3.59
CA LEU A 77 -14.63 -8.07 4.18
C LEU A 77 -14.77 -6.63 3.66
N LEU A 78 -15.73 -6.34 2.77
CA LEU A 78 -15.91 -5.00 2.23
C LEU A 78 -16.37 -4.03 3.32
N ILE A 79 -15.76 -2.85 3.34
CA ILE A 79 -15.98 -1.80 4.34
C ILE A 79 -16.33 -0.49 3.63
N ASN A 80 -17.43 0.14 4.06
CA ASN A 80 -17.82 1.47 3.62
C ASN A 80 -18.09 2.33 4.84
N GLN A 81 -17.29 3.40 5.00
CA GLN A 81 -17.31 4.33 6.12
C GLN A 81 -17.01 5.75 5.62
N PRO A 82 -17.25 6.80 6.38
CA PRO A 82 -16.83 8.15 5.97
C PRO A 82 -15.37 8.20 5.56
N ARG A 83 -15.11 8.60 4.31
CA ARG A 83 -13.81 8.63 3.62
C ARG A 83 -13.18 7.26 3.35
N ILE A 84 -13.86 6.15 3.58
CA ILE A 84 -13.42 4.79 3.20
C ILE A 84 -14.47 4.17 2.29
N GLU A 85 -14.05 3.66 1.15
CA GLU A 85 -14.89 2.91 0.22
C GLU A 85 -14.12 1.70 -0.30
N SER A 86 -14.71 0.50 -0.25
CA SER A 86 -14.04 -0.70 -0.72
C SER A 86 -14.83 -1.41 -1.82
N PHE A 87 -14.10 -2.13 -2.67
CA PHE A 87 -14.59 -2.76 -3.88
C PHE A 87 -14.23 -4.23 -3.93
N LEU A 88 -15.15 -5.03 -4.45
CA LEU A 88 -14.87 -6.42 -4.76
C LEU A 88 -13.92 -6.49 -5.97
N CYS A 89 -12.68 -6.89 -5.73
CA CYS A 89 -11.64 -6.91 -6.74
C CYS A 89 -10.66 -8.07 -6.49
N ASP A 90 -10.52 -8.96 -7.44
CA ASP A 90 -9.46 -9.96 -7.45
C ASP A 90 -8.26 -9.40 -8.22
N GLN A 91 -7.13 -9.15 -7.51
CA GLN A 91 -5.90 -8.59 -8.09
C GLN A 91 -5.32 -9.40 -9.24
N ARG A 92 -5.65 -10.69 -9.33
CA ARG A 92 -5.20 -11.60 -10.40
C ARG A 92 -6.00 -11.44 -11.69
N ARG A 93 -7.04 -10.61 -11.70
CA ARG A 93 -7.89 -10.34 -12.86
C ARG A 93 -7.68 -8.92 -13.36
N LYS A 94 -7.04 -8.80 -14.52
CA LYS A 94 -6.75 -7.50 -15.13
C LYS A 94 -8.02 -6.67 -15.40
N SER A 95 -9.15 -7.30 -15.73
CA SER A 95 -10.44 -6.61 -15.90
C SER A 95 -10.88 -5.96 -14.60
N HIS A 96 -10.84 -6.67 -13.45
CA HIS A 96 -11.22 -6.13 -12.15
C HIS A 96 -10.36 -4.90 -11.76
N LEU A 97 -9.05 -4.95 -12.03
CA LEU A 97 -8.14 -3.82 -11.78
C LEU A 97 -8.48 -2.62 -12.68
N LYS A 98 -8.81 -2.86 -13.97
CA LYS A 98 -9.23 -1.80 -14.89
C LYS A 98 -10.55 -1.17 -14.45
N ASP A 99 -11.55 -2.00 -14.10
CA ASP A 99 -12.86 -1.54 -13.67
C ASP A 99 -12.76 -0.73 -12.38
N LEU A 100 -11.91 -1.15 -11.44
CA LEU A 100 -11.61 -0.41 -10.22
C LEU A 100 -11.07 1.00 -10.54
N ILE A 101 -10.04 1.11 -11.39
CA ILE A 101 -9.47 2.41 -11.76
C ILE A 101 -10.46 3.26 -12.59
N ALA A 102 -11.25 2.65 -13.44
CA ALA A 102 -12.31 3.36 -14.17
C ALA A 102 -13.35 3.99 -13.22
N HIS A 103 -13.63 3.32 -12.07
CA HIS A 103 -14.56 3.81 -11.08
C HIS A 103 -13.97 4.90 -10.17
N ILE A 104 -12.74 4.70 -9.65
CA ILE A 104 -12.14 5.62 -8.67
C ILE A 104 -11.32 6.75 -9.31
N GLY A 105 -10.99 6.63 -10.60
CA GLY A 105 -10.17 7.58 -11.37
C GLY A 105 -8.67 7.27 -11.29
N PRO A 106 -7.88 7.77 -12.26
CA PRO A 106 -6.45 7.53 -12.36
C PRO A 106 -5.59 8.40 -11.43
N ASP A 107 -6.17 9.40 -10.79
CA ASP A 107 -5.53 10.44 -10.00
C ASP A 107 -5.23 9.99 -8.55
N ILE A 108 -4.78 8.74 -8.41
CA ILE A 108 -4.39 8.15 -7.14
C ILE A 108 -2.99 8.63 -6.78
N ASP A 109 -2.81 9.07 -5.53
CA ASP A 109 -1.52 9.54 -5.03
C ASP A 109 -0.64 8.39 -4.54
N ILE A 110 -1.26 7.39 -3.89
CA ILE A 110 -0.57 6.26 -3.28
C ILE A 110 -1.36 4.99 -3.54
N VAL A 111 -0.66 3.94 -3.96
CA VAL A 111 -1.16 2.56 -3.99
C VAL A 111 -0.33 1.73 -3.02
N ILE A 112 -0.99 0.93 -2.19
CA ILE A 112 -0.39 -0.07 -1.30
C ILE A 112 -0.89 -1.44 -1.75
N ASP A 113 0.01 -2.34 -2.14
CA ASP A 113 -0.29 -3.72 -2.51
C ASP A 113 0.11 -4.64 -1.36
N ASP A 114 -0.86 -5.01 -0.57
CA ASP A 114 -0.76 -5.83 0.65
C ASP A 114 -1.75 -7.01 0.57
N ALA A 115 -1.81 -7.68 -0.59
CA ALA A 115 -2.84 -8.69 -0.82
C ALA A 115 -2.32 -10.13 -0.76
N SER A 116 -1.97 -10.76 -1.88
CA SER A 116 -1.66 -12.20 -1.89
C SER A 116 -0.24 -12.53 -1.41
N HIS A 117 0.66 -11.55 -1.36
CA HIS A 117 2.09 -11.69 -1.08
C HIS A 117 2.83 -12.67 -2.00
N HIS A 118 2.15 -13.20 -3.01
CA HIS A 118 2.77 -14.07 -4.00
C HIS A 118 3.54 -13.25 -5.03
N PRO A 119 4.84 -13.51 -5.28
CA PRO A 119 5.69 -12.67 -6.15
C PRO A 119 5.14 -12.47 -7.56
N HIS A 120 4.46 -13.49 -8.12
CA HIS A 120 3.82 -13.38 -9.42
C HIS A 120 2.65 -12.37 -9.40
N ASP A 121 1.80 -12.43 -8.37
CA ASP A 121 0.63 -11.57 -8.25
C ASP A 121 1.05 -10.13 -7.96
N GLN A 122 2.05 -9.91 -7.08
CA GLN A 122 2.62 -8.59 -6.80
C GLN A 122 3.11 -7.91 -8.09
N VAL A 123 3.89 -8.62 -8.90
CA VAL A 123 4.36 -8.09 -10.19
C VAL A 123 3.19 -7.86 -11.16
N PHE A 124 2.28 -8.83 -11.27
CA PHE A 124 1.13 -8.74 -12.17
C PHE A 124 0.25 -7.53 -11.85
N THR A 125 -0.06 -7.32 -10.57
CA THR A 125 -0.88 -6.19 -10.10
C THR A 125 -0.21 -4.87 -10.41
N CYS A 126 1.06 -4.71 -10.04
CA CYS A 126 1.84 -3.51 -10.32
C CYS A 126 1.90 -3.21 -11.81
N LEU A 127 2.24 -4.19 -12.66
CA LEU A 127 2.31 -4.03 -14.12
C LEU A 127 0.94 -3.74 -14.77
N SER A 128 -0.14 -4.16 -14.13
CA SER A 128 -1.51 -3.92 -14.62
C SER A 128 -2.01 -2.53 -14.22
N LEU A 129 -1.69 -2.04 -13.04
CA LEU A 129 -2.17 -0.77 -12.51
C LEU A 129 -1.33 0.43 -12.94
N MET A 130 -0.01 0.34 -12.86
CA MET A 130 0.88 1.48 -13.14
C MET A 130 0.62 2.19 -14.46
N PRO A 131 0.32 1.48 -15.59
CA PRO A 131 0.00 2.16 -16.85
C PRO A 131 -1.31 2.95 -16.85
N LEU A 132 -2.21 2.68 -15.88
CA LEU A 132 -3.51 3.32 -15.75
C LEU A 132 -3.46 4.54 -14.81
N LEU A 133 -2.40 4.69 -14.05
CA LEU A 133 -2.27 5.68 -12.98
C LEU A 133 -1.51 6.93 -13.44
N ASN A 134 -1.73 8.04 -12.75
CA ASN A 134 -1.01 9.28 -13.00
C ASN A 134 0.51 9.11 -12.77
N LYS A 135 1.32 9.99 -13.39
CA LYS A 135 2.78 9.89 -13.34
C LYS A 135 3.40 10.20 -11.97
N LYS A 136 2.64 10.77 -11.05
CA LYS A 136 3.12 11.15 -9.70
C LYS A 136 2.80 10.10 -8.63
N VAL A 137 2.11 9.01 -9.00
CA VAL A 137 1.75 7.94 -8.08
C VAL A 137 2.99 7.33 -7.41
N ILE A 138 2.86 7.02 -6.13
CA ILE A 138 3.78 6.17 -5.39
C ILE A 138 3.09 4.82 -5.21
N TYR A 139 3.63 3.77 -5.81
CA TYR A 139 3.14 2.41 -5.66
C TYR A 139 4.07 1.66 -4.70
N VAL A 140 3.53 1.08 -3.65
CA VAL A 140 4.32 0.32 -2.65
C VAL A 140 3.80 -1.11 -2.61
N ILE A 141 4.69 -2.07 -2.73
CA ILE A 141 4.42 -3.49 -2.55
C ILE A 141 4.93 -3.87 -1.16
N GLU A 142 4.08 -4.44 -0.33
CA GLU A 142 4.42 -4.94 1.01
C GLU A 142 4.69 -6.44 1.01
N ASP A 143 5.28 -6.94 2.09
CA ASP A 143 5.51 -8.36 2.34
C ASP A 143 6.26 -9.09 1.20
N VAL A 144 7.35 -8.45 0.74
CA VAL A 144 8.14 -8.98 -0.38
C VAL A 144 9.04 -10.11 0.07
N ALA A 145 8.60 -11.34 -0.15
CA ALA A 145 9.36 -12.55 0.15
C ALA A 145 10.52 -12.77 -0.83
N ASP A 146 10.28 -12.51 -2.12
CA ASP A 146 11.26 -12.64 -3.19
C ASP A 146 11.75 -11.28 -3.69
N PRO A 147 12.96 -10.83 -3.28
CA PRO A 147 13.49 -9.54 -3.72
C PRO A 147 13.75 -9.46 -5.23
N SER A 148 13.81 -10.57 -5.96
CA SER A 148 14.07 -10.57 -7.39
C SER A 148 12.91 -9.96 -8.22
N ILE A 149 11.76 -9.72 -7.61
CA ILE A 149 10.64 -9.03 -8.28
C ILE A 149 11.03 -7.66 -8.82
N VAL A 150 12.04 -6.98 -8.24
CA VAL A 150 12.53 -5.69 -8.73
C VAL A 150 13.01 -5.76 -10.19
N ASN A 151 13.65 -6.88 -10.58
CA ASN A 151 14.14 -7.09 -11.95
C ASN A 151 12.99 -7.17 -12.97
N ARG A 152 11.81 -7.59 -12.53
CA ARG A 152 10.62 -7.69 -13.38
C ARG A 152 9.87 -6.36 -13.52
N LEU A 153 10.27 -5.35 -12.72
CA LEU A 153 9.68 -4.01 -12.69
C LEU A 153 10.62 -2.94 -13.24
N GLU A 154 11.75 -3.32 -13.85
CA GLU A 154 12.85 -2.45 -14.32
C GLU A 154 12.44 -1.32 -15.28
N LYS A 155 11.29 -1.43 -15.93
CA LYS A 155 10.73 -0.35 -16.76
C LYS A 155 10.29 0.88 -15.96
N TYR A 156 10.16 0.73 -14.65
CA TYR A 156 9.86 1.79 -13.69
C TYR A 156 11.11 2.18 -12.90
N ASP A 157 11.03 3.26 -12.14
CA ASP A 157 11.98 3.59 -11.08
C ASP A 157 11.60 2.77 -9.85
N VAL A 158 12.48 1.85 -9.45
CA VAL A 158 12.21 0.84 -8.41
C VAL A 158 13.24 0.95 -7.31
N GLU A 159 12.76 1.05 -6.08
CA GLU A 159 13.57 1.10 -4.88
C GLU A 159 13.13 0.00 -3.89
N MET A 160 14.08 -0.65 -3.26
CA MET A 160 13.84 -1.49 -2.07
C MET A 160 14.52 -0.80 -0.88
N PRO A 161 13.78 0.00 -0.10
CA PRO A 161 14.36 0.75 1.00
C PRO A 161 14.84 -0.18 2.12
N PRO A 162 15.96 0.18 2.80
CA PRO A 162 16.37 -0.52 4.00
C PRO A 162 15.34 -0.30 5.11
N LEU A 163 14.87 -1.38 5.71
CA LEU A 163 13.98 -1.34 6.86
C LEU A 163 14.70 -1.86 8.11
N GLU A 164 14.38 -1.28 9.25
CA GLU A 164 14.75 -1.90 10.52
C GLU A 164 14.10 -3.27 10.64
N GLN A 165 14.85 -4.25 11.12
CA GLN A 165 14.29 -5.59 11.31
C GLN A 165 13.45 -5.62 12.59
N PRO A 166 12.26 -6.24 12.56
CA PRO A 166 11.47 -6.45 13.76
C PRO A 166 12.21 -7.41 14.71
N ARG A 167 11.86 -7.43 16.00
CA ARG A 167 12.48 -8.30 17.00
C ARG A 167 12.50 -9.79 16.63
N ARG A 168 11.53 -10.23 15.83
CA ARG A 168 11.54 -11.52 15.17
C ARG A 168 11.88 -11.28 13.71
N ASN A 169 13.10 -11.65 13.31
CA ASN A 169 13.54 -11.48 11.93
C ASN A 169 12.54 -12.15 10.98
N ARG A 170 11.92 -11.34 10.13
CA ARG A 170 10.96 -11.80 9.13
C ARG A 170 11.56 -11.62 7.74
N TYR A 171 11.61 -12.70 7.00
CA TYR A 171 12.17 -12.71 5.64
C TYR A 171 11.36 -11.84 4.66
N ASP A 172 10.09 -11.59 4.96
CA ASP A 172 9.14 -10.80 4.18
C ASP A 172 8.98 -9.34 4.67
N ASN A 173 9.71 -8.90 5.72
CA ASN A 173 9.71 -7.50 6.16
C ASN A 173 10.48 -6.62 5.16
N ARG A 174 9.94 -6.50 3.94
CA ARG A 174 10.49 -5.73 2.84
C ARG A 174 9.39 -4.98 2.10
N LEU A 175 9.75 -3.79 1.63
CA LEU A 175 8.93 -2.98 0.73
C LEU A 175 9.63 -2.86 -0.62
N VAL A 176 8.84 -2.81 -1.69
CA VAL A 176 9.30 -2.36 -3.01
C VAL A 176 8.49 -1.13 -3.40
N VAL A 177 9.17 -0.02 -3.62
CA VAL A 177 8.57 1.25 -4.04
C VAL A 177 8.77 1.43 -5.52
N VAL A 178 7.68 1.68 -6.24
CA VAL A 178 7.67 1.80 -7.69
C VAL A 178 7.11 3.16 -8.10
N LYS A 179 7.83 3.87 -8.97
CA LYS A 179 7.43 5.16 -9.52
C LYS A 179 7.59 5.13 -11.04
N HIS A 180 6.88 6.02 -11.73
CA HIS A 180 7.16 6.22 -13.15
C HIS A 180 8.56 6.83 -13.31
N LYS A 181 9.33 6.37 -14.28
CA LYS A 181 10.55 7.06 -14.70
C LYS A 181 10.18 8.41 -15.27
N PHE A 182 10.84 9.46 -14.79
CA PHE A 182 10.76 10.75 -15.46
C PHE A 182 11.62 10.67 -16.73
N ILE A 183 10.98 10.81 -17.88
CA ILE A 183 11.69 11.06 -19.12
C ILE A 183 11.99 12.57 -19.09
N ALA A 184 13.28 12.91 -18.97
CA ALA A 184 13.75 14.28 -19.01
C ALA A 184 13.49 14.89 -20.41
#